data_fcd825d6a44ca09d4ee449d8964776b4
#
_entry.id   fcd825d6a44ca09d4ee449d8964776b4
#
_cell.length_a   1.000
_cell.length_b   1.000
_cell.length_c   1.000
_cell.angle_alpha   90.00
_cell.angle_beta   90.00
_cell.angle_gamma   90.00
#
_symmetry.space_group_name_H-M   'P 1'
#
loop_
_entity.id
_entity.type
_entity.pdbx_description
1 polymer ?
#
loop_
_entity_poly.entity_id
_entity_poly.type
_entity_poly.pdbx_seq_one_letter_code
_entity_poly.pdbx_strand_id
1 'polypeptide(L)'
;MKRYYLLTFLLLPILGFTKNLGKVGDVWDIQEQSLLSLIDERLKEQFEGKSETEIQAEVQKRVTENALRPPPVILPVAKVDSERSFDPSYTVERDLADHKGQVFAHKGQVVNPFDIVPFARTLIFIDGDDPKQIEWIKAFKPETKIVKIILLNGNLKEVTEKLDSDLYFDQNGALVDRFGIKAVPTVIDEMPGKRLLRIREFGLE
;
A
#
# COMPACT_ATOMS: atom_id res chain seq x y z
N MET A 1 -73.22 -46.76 -4.83
CA MET A 1 -72.53 -46.15 -3.66
C MET A 1 -71.06 -46.41 -3.84
N LYS A 2 -70.22 -45.40 -4.22
CA LYS A 2 -68.80 -45.52 -4.40
C LYS A 2 -68.11 -44.98 -3.13
N ARG A 3 -67.39 -45.85 -2.43
CA ARG A 3 -66.61 -45.51 -1.23
C ARG A 3 -65.26 -45.00 -1.70
N TYR A 4 -64.93 -43.74 -1.45
CA TYR A 4 -63.62 -43.16 -1.62
C TYR A 4 -62.81 -43.38 -0.33
N TYR A 5 -61.70 -44.13 -0.43
CA TYR A 5 -60.72 -44.26 0.65
C TYR A 5 -59.72 -43.09 0.54
N LEU A 6 -59.80 -42.18 1.50
CA LEU A 6 -58.87 -41.07 1.65
C LEU A 6 -57.59 -41.64 2.30
N LEU A 7 -56.52 -41.75 1.51
CA LEU A 7 -55.23 -42.21 1.99
C LEU A 7 -54.49 -40.96 2.55
N THR A 8 -54.54 -40.78 3.88
CA THR A 8 -53.78 -39.75 4.58
C THR A 8 -52.35 -40.15 4.71
N PHE A 9 -51.44 -39.59 3.89
CA PHE A 9 -49.99 -39.82 3.97
C PHE A 9 -49.45 -38.98 5.14
N LEU A 10 -49.13 -39.68 6.26
CA LEU A 10 -48.53 -39.07 7.46
C LEU A 10 -47.04 -38.85 7.20
N LEU A 11 -46.66 -37.58 6.89
CA LEU A 11 -45.25 -37.14 6.81
C LEU A 11 -44.67 -37.11 8.24
N LEU A 12 -44.01 -38.17 8.65
CA LEU A 12 -43.17 -38.19 9.87
C LEU A 12 -41.87 -37.46 9.56
N PRO A 13 -41.46 -36.42 10.34
CA PRO A 13 -40.15 -35.83 10.21
C PRO A 13 -39.09 -36.86 10.62
N ILE A 14 -38.25 -37.29 9.71
CA ILE A 14 -37.06 -38.07 9.99
C ILE A 14 -36.12 -37.18 10.77
N LEU A 15 -36.06 -37.37 12.08
CA LEU A 15 -35.05 -36.82 12.94
C LEU A 15 -33.71 -37.40 12.51
N GLY A 16 -32.98 -36.67 11.69
CA GLY A 16 -31.62 -37.02 11.31
C GLY A 16 -30.72 -36.93 12.54
N PHE A 17 -30.42 -38.10 13.12
CA PHE A 17 -29.34 -38.19 14.11
C PHE A 17 -28.01 -37.92 13.38
N THR A 18 -27.45 -36.74 13.54
CA THR A 18 -26.08 -36.47 13.13
C THR A 18 -25.15 -37.28 14.01
N LYS A 19 -24.75 -38.44 13.51
CA LYS A 19 -23.75 -39.30 14.17
C LYS A 19 -22.40 -38.57 14.05
N ASN A 20 -21.84 -38.21 15.19
CA ASN A 20 -20.46 -37.79 15.24
C ASN A 20 -19.59 -38.93 14.73
N LEU A 21 -18.97 -38.80 13.57
CA LEU A 21 -18.21 -39.83 12.89
C LEU A 21 -16.89 -40.15 13.60
N GLY A 22 -16.59 -39.44 14.69
CA GLY A 22 -15.32 -39.59 15.40
C GLY A 22 -14.11 -39.09 14.59
N LYS A 23 -12.95 -39.25 15.16
CA LYS A 23 -11.68 -38.97 14.48
C LYS A 23 -11.31 -40.18 13.62
N VAL A 24 -11.22 -39.99 12.30
CA VAL A 24 -10.78 -41.03 11.36
C VAL A 24 -9.37 -40.63 10.88
N GLY A 25 -8.38 -41.44 11.27
CA GLY A 25 -6.95 -41.24 10.97
C GLY A 25 -6.15 -40.72 12.16
N ASP A 26 -4.82 -40.73 12.02
CA ASP A 26 -3.90 -40.23 13.03
C ASP A 26 -4.09 -38.70 13.17
N VAL A 27 -4.51 -38.30 14.36
CA VAL A 27 -4.70 -36.87 14.70
C VAL A 27 -3.52 -36.47 15.56
N TRP A 28 -2.71 -35.58 15.02
CA TRP A 28 -1.60 -34.94 15.75
C TRP A 28 -2.17 -33.80 16.58
N ASP A 29 -1.76 -33.69 17.82
CA ASP A 29 -2.11 -32.56 18.65
C ASP A 29 -1.44 -31.32 18.08
N ILE A 30 -2.24 -30.25 17.90
CA ILE A 30 -1.72 -28.95 17.45
C ILE A 30 -0.86 -28.39 18.59
N GLN A 31 0.45 -28.39 18.40
CA GLN A 31 1.41 -27.85 19.39
C GLN A 31 1.65 -26.33 19.16
N GLU A 32 0.94 -25.74 18.23
CA GLU A 32 1.05 -24.31 17.97
C GLU A 32 0.38 -23.51 19.10
N GLN A 33 1.12 -22.56 19.64
CA GLN A 33 0.59 -21.64 20.63
C GLN A 33 -0.49 -20.76 19.96
N SER A 34 -1.60 -20.55 20.66
CA SER A 34 -2.63 -19.64 20.17
C SER A 34 -2.05 -18.26 19.90
N LEU A 35 -2.34 -17.67 18.73
CA LEU A 35 -1.89 -16.32 18.40
C LEU A 35 -2.27 -15.30 19.47
N LEU A 36 -3.47 -15.43 20.06
CA LEU A 36 -3.93 -14.54 21.13
C LEU A 36 -3.09 -14.69 22.40
N SER A 37 -2.73 -15.92 22.81
CA SER A 37 -1.88 -16.14 23.96
C SER A 37 -0.45 -15.63 23.72
N LEU A 38 0.08 -15.80 22.52
CA LEU A 38 1.38 -15.22 22.14
C LEU A 38 1.37 -13.69 22.19
N ILE A 39 0.31 -13.07 21.67
CA ILE A 39 0.15 -11.59 21.73
C ILE A 39 0.06 -11.13 23.20
N ASP A 40 -0.74 -11.79 24.04
CA ASP A 40 -0.90 -11.44 25.44
C ASP A 40 0.43 -11.58 26.21
N GLU A 41 1.18 -12.65 25.99
CA GLU A 41 2.50 -12.86 26.55
C GLU A 41 3.49 -11.76 26.15
N ARG A 42 3.54 -11.43 24.84
CA ARG A 42 4.40 -10.36 24.32
C ARG A 42 4.02 -8.98 24.87
N LEU A 43 2.72 -8.70 25.00
CA LEU A 43 2.26 -7.46 25.60
C LEU A 43 2.64 -7.37 27.08
N LYS A 44 2.46 -8.46 27.84
CA LYS A 44 2.87 -8.51 29.24
C LYS A 44 4.38 -8.31 29.41
N GLU A 45 5.20 -9.01 28.63
CA GLU A 45 6.66 -8.82 28.63
C GLU A 45 7.05 -7.35 28.32
N GLN A 46 6.41 -6.75 27.31
CA GLN A 46 6.75 -5.40 26.85
C GLN A 46 6.36 -4.32 27.86
N PHE A 47 5.27 -4.53 28.58
CA PHE A 47 4.69 -3.55 29.50
C PHE A 47 4.81 -3.95 30.99
N GLU A 48 5.61 -4.97 31.28
CA GLU A 48 5.83 -5.40 32.67
C GLU A 48 6.31 -4.26 33.56
N GLY A 49 5.65 -4.07 34.71
CA GLY A 49 5.98 -3.04 35.69
C GLY A 49 5.55 -1.61 35.32
N LYS A 50 4.86 -1.41 34.16
CA LYS A 50 4.35 -0.09 33.77
C LYS A 50 2.87 0.07 34.17
N SER A 51 2.53 1.28 34.61
CA SER A 51 1.12 1.66 34.82
C SER A 51 0.41 1.89 33.49
N GLU A 52 -0.91 1.86 33.52
CA GLU A 52 -1.72 2.12 32.31
C GLU A 52 -1.44 3.51 31.70
N THR A 53 -1.23 4.52 32.54
CA THR A 53 -0.89 5.88 32.11
C THR A 53 0.49 5.95 31.43
N GLU A 54 1.47 5.19 31.90
CA GLU A 54 2.80 5.11 31.31
C GLU A 54 2.73 4.37 29.94
N ILE A 55 1.95 3.30 29.86
CA ILE A 55 1.71 2.56 28.61
C ILE A 55 1.06 3.47 27.58
N GLN A 56 0.00 4.20 27.96
CA GLN A 56 -0.68 5.13 27.06
C GLN A 56 0.25 6.23 26.56
N ALA A 57 1.05 6.82 27.46
CA ALA A 57 2.02 7.85 27.09
C ALA A 57 3.09 7.34 26.13
N GLU A 58 3.61 6.13 26.36
CA GLU A 58 4.59 5.50 25.48
C GLU A 58 4.00 5.17 24.10
N VAL A 59 2.80 4.59 24.06
CA VAL A 59 2.09 4.30 22.80
C VAL A 59 1.83 5.59 22.04
N GLN A 60 1.31 6.61 22.69
CA GLN A 60 1.06 7.90 22.05
C GLN A 60 2.34 8.53 21.51
N LYS A 61 3.44 8.47 22.26
CA LYS A 61 4.75 8.95 21.82
C LYS A 61 5.21 8.22 20.57
N ARG A 62 5.19 6.88 20.57
CA ARG A 62 5.60 6.05 19.41
C ARG A 62 4.72 6.32 18.18
N VAL A 63 3.41 6.43 18.38
CA VAL A 63 2.48 6.75 17.27
C VAL A 63 2.82 8.11 16.68
N THR A 64 3.05 9.11 17.51
CA THR A 64 3.42 10.46 17.06
C THR A 64 4.78 10.46 16.34
N GLU A 65 5.80 9.82 16.91
CA GLU A 65 7.12 9.72 16.29
C GLU A 65 7.06 9.01 14.94
N ASN A 66 6.37 7.88 14.86
CA ASN A 66 6.21 7.13 13.60
C ASN A 66 5.36 7.89 12.56
N ALA A 67 4.37 8.67 13.00
CA ALA A 67 3.57 9.49 12.09
C ALA A 67 4.38 10.67 11.52
N LEU A 68 5.25 11.27 12.33
CA LEU A 68 6.10 12.38 11.89
C LEU A 68 7.33 11.91 11.12
N ARG A 69 7.87 10.74 11.45
CA ARG A 69 9.03 10.15 10.80
C ARG A 69 8.76 8.67 10.50
N PRO A 70 8.05 8.36 9.39
CA PRO A 70 7.83 6.97 8.97
C PRO A 70 9.13 6.24 8.70
N PRO A 71 9.15 4.89 8.70
CA PRO A 71 10.32 4.11 8.33
C PRO A 71 10.88 4.55 6.97
N PRO A 72 12.18 4.88 6.87
CA PRO A 72 12.75 5.46 5.67
C PRO A 72 12.97 4.42 4.55
N VAL A 73 12.88 4.88 3.31
CA VAL A 73 13.38 4.19 2.13
C VAL A 73 14.74 4.79 1.76
N ILE A 74 15.80 4.06 2.01
CA ILE A 74 17.17 4.57 1.81
C ILE A 74 17.61 4.36 0.37
N LEU A 75 17.84 5.45 -0.35
CA LEU A 75 18.43 5.47 -1.68
C LEU A 75 19.71 6.32 -1.68
N PRO A 76 20.65 6.02 -2.57
CA PRO A 76 21.83 6.86 -2.75
C PRO A 76 21.47 8.22 -3.36
N VAL A 77 22.29 9.22 -3.10
CA VAL A 77 22.22 10.51 -3.82
C VAL A 77 22.71 10.30 -5.25
N ALA A 78 21.98 10.82 -6.23
CA ALA A 78 22.39 10.78 -7.62
C ALA A 78 23.68 11.57 -7.82
N LYS A 79 24.67 10.97 -8.52
CA LYS A 79 25.97 11.59 -8.79
C LYS A 79 25.99 12.36 -10.10
N VAL A 80 25.16 11.94 -11.05
CA VAL A 80 25.03 12.53 -12.38
C VAL A 80 23.58 12.57 -12.77
N ASP A 81 23.23 13.50 -13.63
CA ASP A 81 21.90 13.57 -14.19
C ASP A 81 21.62 12.36 -15.07
N SER A 82 20.43 11.80 -14.93
CA SER A 82 19.96 10.72 -15.78
C SER A 82 18.49 10.92 -16.16
N GLU A 83 18.11 10.43 -17.33
CA GLU A 83 16.73 10.46 -17.80
C GLU A 83 16.37 9.11 -18.41
N ARG A 84 15.18 8.63 -18.10
CA ARG A 84 14.60 7.45 -18.73
C ARG A 84 13.09 7.57 -18.87
N SER A 85 12.52 6.81 -19.78
CA SER A 85 11.07 6.69 -19.93
C SER A 85 10.53 5.54 -19.09
N PHE A 86 9.27 5.68 -18.68
CA PHE A 86 8.49 4.62 -18.04
C PHE A 86 7.14 4.50 -18.74
N ASP A 87 6.82 3.28 -19.19
CA ASP A 87 5.52 2.98 -19.79
C ASP A 87 4.53 2.56 -18.69
N PRO A 88 3.46 3.33 -18.42
CA PRO A 88 2.47 3.01 -17.43
C PRO A 88 1.43 1.99 -17.91
N SER A 89 1.54 1.49 -19.15
CA SER A 89 0.59 0.54 -19.72
C SER A 89 0.50 -0.73 -18.88
N TYR A 90 -0.71 -1.25 -18.77
CA TYR A 90 -1.02 -2.48 -18.04
C TYR A 90 -1.67 -3.49 -18.98
N THR A 91 -1.17 -4.72 -18.93
CA THR A 91 -1.81 -5.84 -19.64
C THR A 91 -2.78 -6.54 -18.71
N VAL A 92 -4.04 -6.60 -19.11
CA VAL A 92 -5.11 -7.23 -18.34
C VAL A 92 -4.86 -8.74 -18.22
N GLU A 93 -4.68 -9.25 -17.01
CA GLU A 93 -4.31 -10.65 -16.76
C GLU A 93 -5.49 -11.62 -16.86
N ARG A 94 -6.70 -11.13 -16.62
CA ARG A 94 -7.97 -11.91 -16.69
C ARG A 94 -9.09 -10.98 -17.09
N ASP A 95 -10.19 -11.54 -17.58
CA ASP A 95 -11.38 -10.75 -17.87
C ASP A 95 -11.86 -10.04 -16.61
N LEU A 96 -12.12 -8.74 -16.73
CA LEU A 96 -12.65 -7.90 -15.65
C LEU A 96 -14.12 -7.59 -15.95
N ALA A 97 -14.99 -7.92 -15.00
CA ALA A 97 -16.41 -7.69 -15.10
C ALA A 97 -16.89 -6.77 -13.97
N ASP A 98 -17.97 -6.03 -14.22
CA ASP A 98 -18.68 -5.25 -13.22
C ASP A 98 -19.49 -6.15 -12.28
N HIS A 99 -20.17 -5.54 -11.30
CA HIS A 99 -21.02 -6.26 -10.35
C HIS A 99 -22.26 -6.95 -10.98
N LYS A 100 -22.57 -6.64 -12.25
CA LYS A 100 -23.65 -7.26 -13.03
C LYS A 100 -23.13 -8.38 -13.95
N GLY A 101 -21.83 -8.66 -13.93
CA GLY A 101 -21.18 -9.65 -14.77
C GLY A 101 -20.88 -9.18 -16.20
N GLN A 102 -21.05 -7.88 -16.50
CA GLN A 102 -20.69 -7.33 -17.80
C GLN A 102 -19.17 -7.13 -17.87
N VAL A 103 -18.52 -7.82 -18.81
CA VAL A 103 -17.07 -7.70 -19.03
C VAL A 103 -16.77 -6.35 -19.68
N PHE A 104 -15.88 -5.56 -19.06
CA PHE A 104 -15.44 -4.26 -19.55
C PHE A 104 -13.96 -4.22 -19.96
N ALA A 105 -13.16 -5.25 -19.61
CA ALA A 105 -11.80 -5.42 -20.10
C ALA A 105 -11.48 -6.90 -20.25
N HIS A 106 -10.86 -7.26 -21.37
CA HIS A 106 -10.55 -8.65 -21.69
C HIS A 106 -9.10 -9.01 -21.38
N LYS A 107 -8.87 -10.26 -21.03
CA LYS A 107 -7.51 -10.81 -20.85
C LYS A 107 -6.65 -10.55 -22.09
N GLY A 108 -5.43 -10.05 -21.84
CA GLY A 108 -4.47 -9.71 -22.90
C GLY A 108 -4.66 -8.30 -23.49
N GLN A 109 -5.72 -7.59 -23.13
CA GLN A 109 -5.90 -6.19 -23.53
C GLN A 109 -4.84 -5.33 -22.87
N VAL A 110 -4.17 -4.49 -23.64
CA VAL A 110 -3.23 -3.48 -23.14
C VAL A 110 -3.97 -2.16 -22.95
N VAL A 111 -3.90 -1.60 -21.76
CA VAL A 111 -4.55 -0.34 -21.38
C VAL A 111 -3.48 0.64 -20.91
N ASN A 112 -3.39 1.79 -21.55
CA ASN A 112 -2.57 2.88 -21.08
C ASN A 112 -3.47 3.90 -20.34
N PRO A 113 -3.23 4.22 -19.06
CA PRO A 113 -4.07 5.15 -18.31
C PRO A 113 -4.10 6.56 -18.91
N PHE A 114 -3.07 6.96 -19.68
CA PHE A 114 -3.02 8.26 -20.34
C PHE A 114 -3.91 8.37 -21.59
N ASP A 115 -4.50 7.27 -22.03
CA ASP A 115 -5.57 7.30 -23.03
C ASP A 115 -6.88 7.88 -22.47
N ILE A 116 -7.02 7.86 -21.13
CA ILE A 116 -8.23 8.26 -20.41
C ILE A 116 -7.99 9.59 -19.66
N VAL A 117 -6.86 9.69 -18.93
CA VAL A 117 -6.55 10.86 -18.08
C VAL A 117 -5.07 11.21 -18.22
N PRO A 118 -4.74 12.47 -18.59
CA PRO A 118 -3.35 12.90 -18.65
C PRO A 118 -2.71 12.94 -17.25
N PHE A 119 -1.41 12.75 -17.18
CA PHE A 119 -0.64 12.83 -15.94
C PHE A 119 -0.21 14.28 -15.67
N ALA A 120 -1.17 15.18 -15.47
CA ALA A 120 -0.97 16.62 -15.33
C ALA A 120 -0.31 17.01 -13.98
N ARG A 121 0.71 16.28 -13.54
CA ARG A 121 1.40 16.53 -12.25
C ARG A 121 2.88 16.17 -12.33
N THR A 122 3.64 16.73 -11.38
CA THR A 122 5.04 16.37 -11.13
C THR A 122 5.16 15.72 -9.77
N LEU A 123 5.78 14.54 -9.72
CA LEU A 123 6.19 13.87 -8.47
C LEU A 123 7.67 14.14 -8.25
N ILE A 124 8.05 14.56 -7.05
CA ILE A 124 9.43 14.84 -6.68
C ILE A 124 9.78 13.99 -5.47
N PHE A 125 10.78 13.14 -5.60
CA PHE A 125 11.25 12.24 -4.55
C PHE A 125 12.55 12.78 -3.99
N ILE A 126 12.61 12.99 -2.67
CA ILE A 126 13.79 13.51 -1.98
C ILE A 126 14.02 12.81 -0.64
N ASP A 127 15.25 12.89 -0.17
CA ASP A 127 15.60 12.68 1.23
C ASP A 127 15.47 14.02 1.99
N GLY A 128 14.52 14.10 2.91
CA GLY A 128 14.24 15.30 3.71
C GLY A 128 15.31 15.61 4.76
N ASP A 129 16.19 14.66 5.08
CA ASP A 129 17.32 14.87 5.99
C ASP A 129 18.57 15.39 5.26
N ASP A 130 18.58 15.36 3.93
CA ASP A 130 19.68 15.89 3.13
C ASP A 130 19.48 17.39 2.83
N PRO A 131 20.28 18.29 3.42
CA PRO A 131 20.16 19.72 3.19
C PRO A 131 20.40 20.14 1.73
N LYS A 132 21.23 19.42 0.97
CA LYS A 132 21.46 19.72 -0.44
C LYS A 132 20.19 19.48 -1.27
N GLN A 133 19.46 18.42 -0.97
CA GLN A 133 18.17 18.13 -1.64
C GLN A 133 17.08 19.13 -1.26
N ILE A 134 17.05 19.59 -0.02
CA ILE A 134 16.14 20.66 0.43
C ILE A 134 16.43 21.97 -0.30
N GLU A 135 17.70 22.37 -0.44
CA GLU A 135 18.04 23.58 -1.19
C GLU A 135 17.81 23.41 -2.70
N TRP A 136 18.09 22.24 -3.25
CA TRP A 136 17.82 21.93 -4.65
C TRP A 136 16.34 22.07 -4.99
N ILE A 137 15.43 21.52 -4.16
CA ILE A 137 13.99 21.57 -4.45
C ILE A 137 13.44 22.98 -4.37
N LYS A 138 13.96 23.84 -3.49
CA LYS A 138 13.58 25.26 -3.44
C LYS A 138 13.91 26.00 -4.72
N ALA A 139 14.98 25.61 -5.41
CA ALA A 139 15.40 26.19 -6.68
C ALA A 139 14.73 25.54 -7.89
N PHE A 140 14.22 24.31 -7.74
CA PHE A 140 13.63 23.54 -8.83
C PHE A 140 12.30 24.14 -9.29
N LYS A 141 12.12 24.26 -10.61
CA LYS A 141 10.90 24.79 -11.22
C LYS A 141 10.18 23.69 -12.00
N PRO A 142 9.12 23.09 -11.43
CA PRO A 142 8.35 22.07 -12.13
C PRO A 142 7.57 22.67 -13.32
N GLU A 143 7.42 21.84 -14.37
CA GLU A 143 6.68 22.24 -15.58
C GLU A 143 5.16 22.19 -15.39
N THR A 144 4.66 21.47 -14.40
CA THR A 144 3.24 21.33 -14.11
C THR A 144 2.81 22.15 -12.89
N LYS A 145 1.53 22.53 -12.84
CA LYS A 145 0.97 23.27 -11.71
C LYS A 145 0.75 22.42 -10.46
N ILE A 146 0.54 21.12 -10.64
CA ILE A 146 0.31 20.18 -9.54
C ILE A 146 1.63 19.51 -9.22
N VAL A 147 2.19 19.82 -8.08
CA VAL A 147 3.44 19.23 -7.60
C VAL A 147 3.17 18.43 -6.34
N LYS A 148 3.74 17.24 -6.27
CA LYS A 148 3.70 16.39 -5.08
C LYS A 148 5.12 16.06 -4.66
N ILE A 149 5.53 16.54 -3.51
CA ILE A 149 6.82 16.25 -2.91
C ILE A 149 6.66 15.01 -2.02
N ILE A 150 7.44 13.99 -2.31
CA ILE A 150 7.38 12.69 -1.66
C ILE A 150 8.71 12.46 -0.95
N LEU A 151 8.64 12.40 0.38
CA LEU A 151 9.80 12.09 1.18
C LEU A 151 10.05 10.58 1.19
N LEU A 152 11.29 10.18 1.05
CA LEU A 152 11.77 8.82 1.27
C LEU A 152 12.37 8.67 2.67
N ASN A 153 12.84 9.76 3.25
CA ASN A 153 13.39 9.87 4.59
C ASN A 153 13.14 11.28 5.13
N GLY A 154 13.19 11.45 6.44
CA GLY A 154 13.08 12.74 7.09
C GLY A 154 11.84 12.91 7.96
N ASN A 155 11.83 14.01 8.71
CA ASN A 155 10.71 14.39 9.55
C ASN A 155 9.72 15.24 8.73
N LEU A 156 8.50 14.72 8.53
CA LEU A 156 7.46 15.40 7.74
C LEU A 156 7.19 16.82 8.22
N LYS A 157 7.08 17.03 9.54
CA LYS A 157 6.81 18.36 10.11
C LYS A 157 7.93 19.35 9.83
N GLU A 158 9.17 18.95 10.10
CA GLU A 158 10.35 19.81 9.90
C GLU A 158 10.54 20.18 8.42
N VAL A 159 10.33 19.23 7.52
CA VAL A 159 10.48 19.47 6.08
C VAL A 159 9.31 20.32 5.55
N THR A 160 8.08 20.10 6.05
CA THR A 160 6.93 20.98 5.73
C THR A 160 7.21 22.43 6.10
N GLU A 161 7.75 22.67 7.31
CA GLU A 161 8.13 24.01 7.75
C GLU A 161 9.24 24.65 6.91
N LYS A 162 10.20 23.82 6.41
CA LYS A 162 11.31 24.31 5.56
C LYS A 162 10.88 24.62 4.13
N LEU A 163 9.90 23.88 3.59
CA LEU A 163 9.47 24.01 2.19
C LEU A 163 8.16 24.76 2.00
N ASP A 164 7.41 25.02 3.07
CA ASP A 164 6.06 25.63 3.06
C ASP A 164 5.14 24.95 2.03
N SER A 165 5.14 23.63 2.04
CA SER A 165 4.44 22.79 1.07
C SER A 165 3.88 21.52 1.69
N ASP A 166 2.77 21.04 1.12
CA ASP A 166 2.23 19.73 1.47
C ASP A 166 3.20 18.61 1.04
N LEU A 167 3.50 17.72 1.99
CA LEU A 167 4.40 16.60 1.78
C LEU A 167 3.66 15.27 1.84
N TYR A 168 4.19 14.33 1.11
CA TYR A 168 3.78 12.93 1.11
C TYR A 168 4.97 12.08 1.55
N PHE A 169 4.73 10.86 1.97
CA PHE A 169 5.77 9.90 2.30
C PHE A 169 5.56 8.61 1.52
N ASP A 170 6.61 8.05 0.95
CA ASP A 170 6.54 6.75 0.26
C ASP A 170 6.62 5.63 1.30
N GLN A 171 5.46 5.17 1.75
CA GLN A 171 5.38 4.09 2.73
C GLN A 171 5.87 2.76 2.11
N ASN A 172 6.86 2.15 2.78
CA ASN A 172 7.46 0.88 2.37
C ASN A 172 8.06 0.88 0.95
N GLY A 173 8.37 2.02 0.36
CA GLY A 173 8.98 2.11 -0.95
C GLY A 173 8.08 1.74 -2.12
N ALA A 174 6.75 1.78 -1.95
CA ALA A 174 5.81 1.33 -2.96
C ALA A 174 5.94 2.09 -4.29
N LEU A 175 6.18 3.40 -4.24
CA LEU A 175 6.40 4.21 -5.44
C LEU A 175 7.81 4.06 -5.98
N VAL A 176 8.82 3.96 -5.10
CA VAL A 176 10.20 3.66 -5.47
C VAL A 176 10.27 2.38 -6.28
N ASP A 177 9.65 1.31 -5.79
CA ASP A 177 9.62 0.02 -6.48
C ASP A 177 8.83 0.09 -7.79
N ARG A 178 7.65 0.73 -7.76
CA ARG A 178 6.78 0.86 -8.94
C ARG A 178 7.48 1.56 -10.10
N PHE A 179 8.19 2.65 -9.81
CA PHE A 179 8.88 3.45 -10.83
C PHE A 179 10.33 3.03 -11.03
N GLY A 180 10.84 2.10 -10.20
CA GLY A 180 12.22 1.64 -10.24
C GLY A 180 13.22 2.78 -10.01
N ILE A 181 12.94 3.66 -9.02
CA ILE A 181 13.81 4.78 -8.64
C ILE A 181 15.07 4.22 -8.00
N LYS A 182 16.24 4.70 -8.45
CA LYS A 182 17.53 4.18 -7.99
C LYS A 182 18.32 5.16 -7.15
N ALA A 183 18.07 6.44 -7.31
CA ALA A 183 18.75 7.51 -6.61
C ALA A 183 17.84 8.72 -6.40
N VAL A 184 18.21 9.64 -5.52
CA VAL A 184 17.50 10.88 -5.23
C VAL A 184 18.43 12.08 -5.38
N PRO A 185 17.92 13.27 -5.73
CA PRO A 185 16.53 13.57 -6.01
C PRO A 185 16.07 13.05 -7.38
N THR A 186 14.79 12.64 -7.43
CA THR A 186 14.17 12.14 -8.66
C THR A 186 12.88 12.90 -8.94
N VAL A 187 12.66 13.25 -10.20
CA VAL A 187 11.45 13.90 -10.71
C VAL A 187 10.75 13.00 -11.72
N ILE A 188 9.45 12.84 -11.55
CA ILE A 188 8.61 12.09 -12.48
C ILE A 188 7.50 13.01 -13.00
N ASP A 189 7.42 13.15 -14.30
CA ASP A 189 6.40 13.91 -15.00
C ASP A 189 6.00 13.22 -16.32
N GLU A 190 5.00 13.76 -17.01
CA GLU A 190 4.60 13.24 -18.31
C GLU A 190 5.60 13.68 -19.38
N MET A 191 6.03 12.73 -20.21
CA MET A 191 6.90 13.04 -21.35
C MET A 191 6.09 13.75 -22.44
N PRO A 192 6.43 15.00 -22.81
CA PRO A 192 5.66 15.77 -23.77
C PRO A 192 5.42 15.02 -25.10
N GLY A 193 4.17 14.97 -25.53
CA GLY A 193 3.76 14.35 -26.78
C GLY A 193 3.86 12.82 -26.83
N LYS A 194 4.13 12.18 -25.68
CA LYS A 194 4.18 10.72 -25.56
C LYS A 194 3.26 10.28 -24.43
N ARG A 195 2.77 9.03 -24.50
CA ARG A 195 1.97 8.41 -23.44
C ARG A 195 2.87 7.66 -22.44
N LEU A 196 3.95 8.33 -22.04
CA LEU A 196 4.99 7.79 -21.16
C LEU A 196 5.26 8.77 -20.03
N LEU A 197 5.73 8.27 -18.92
CA LEU A 197 6.36 9.10 -17.90
C LEU A 197 7.85 9.26 -18.19
N ARG A 198 8.35 10.44 -17.84
CA ARG A 198 9.76 10.78 -17.82
C ARG A 198 10.23 10.71 -16.39
N ILE A 199 11.26 9.95 -16.13
CA ILE A 199 11.91 9.81 -14.82
C ILE A 199 13.30 10.40 -14.95
N ARG A 200 13.58 11.45 -14.17
CA ARG A 200 14.84 12.17 -14.16
C ARG A 200 15.47 12.11 -12.78
N GLU A 201 16.69 11.64 -12.68
CA GLU A 201 17.51 11.72 -11.48
C GLU A 201 18.49 12.88 -11.62
N PHE A 202 18.67 13.69 -10.59
CA PHE A 202 19.49 14.91 -10.62
C PHE A 202 20.72 14.73 -9.74
N GLY A 203 21.91 14.89 -10.34
CA GLY A 203 23.15 14.84 -9.62
C GLY A 203 23.34 16.02 -8.70
N LEU A 204 23.59 15.76 -7.42
CA LEU A 204 23.94 16.78 -6.42
C LEU A 204 25.36 16.56 -5.95
N GLU A 205 26.32 17.10 -6.64
CA GLU A 205 27.72 17.16 -6.19
C GLU A 205 27.99 18.31 -5.23
#